data_32b4cf20bca57f979328e9e6e2d26735
#
_entry.id   32b4cf20bca57f979328e9e6e2d26735
#
_cell.length_a   1.000
_cell.length_b   1.000
_cell.length_c   1.000
_cell.angle_alpha   90.00
_cell.angle_beta   90.00
_cell.angle_gamma   90.00
#
_symmetry.space_group_name_H-M   'P 1'
#
loop_
_entity.id
_entity.type
_entity.pdbx_description
1 polymer ?
#
loop_
_entity_poly.entity_id
_entity_poly.type
_entity_poly.pdbx_seq_one_letter_code
_entity_poly.pdbx_strand_id
1 'polypeptide(L)'
;MKIVGIERVDYKSKKTDRQVTGFRFHCVEDRPSLVGGVAVDQIFVGSEKAAGVVKAVGGVLDQLIGRDIRIYYNRYGGVEDVELKD
;
A
#
# COMPACT_ATOMS: atom_id res chain seq x y z
N MET A 1 -1.79 -10.23 2.02
CA MET A 1 -1.42 -9.45 0.81
C MET A 1 0.06 -9.15 0.85
N LYS A 2 0.79 -9.55 -0.17
CA LYS A 2 2.25 -9.45 -0.21
C LYS A 2 2.67 -8.31 -1.12
N ILE A 3 3.53 -7.42 -0.64
CA ILE A 3 4.05 -6.29 -1.42
C ILE A 3 5.12 -6.81 -2.40
N VAL A 4 4.94 -6.55 -3.68
CA VAL A 4 5.91 -6.95 -4.72
C VAL A 4 6.52 -5.74 -5.44
N GLY A 5 5.99 -4.55 -5.22
CA GLY A 5 6.54 -3.32 -5.76
C GLY A 5 6.01 -2.11 -5.03
N ILE A 6 6.79 -1.03 -5.02
CA ILE A 6 6.42 0.24 -4.40
C ILE A 6 6.77 1.35 -5.38
N GLU A 7 5.81 2.22 -5.60
CA GLU A 7 5.94 3.34 -6.52
C GLU A 7 5.67 4.64 -5.78
N ARG A 8 6.55 5.63 -5.95
CA ARG A 8 6.31 6.95 -5.36
C ARG A 8 5.25 7.68 -6.16
N VAL A 9 4.31 8.29 -5.45
CA VAL A 9 3.24 9.10 -6.04
C VAL A 9 3.39 10.52 -5.54
N ASP A 10 3.52 11.46 -6.47
CA ASP A 10 3.69 12.87 -6.14
C ASP A 10 3.08 13.69 -7.28
N TYR A 11 1.88 14.23 -7.05
CA TYR A 11 1.20 15.03 -8.06
C TYR A 11 0.30 16.07 -7.40
N LYS A 12 -0.08 17.07 -8.17
CA LYS A 12 -1.02 18.10 -7.74
C LYS A 12 -2.41 17.73 -8.23
N SER A 13 -3.36 17.60 -7.31
CA SER A 13 -4.74 17.28 -7.64
C SER A 13 -5.39 18.47 -8.35
N LYS A 14 -5.97 18.22 -9.52
CA LYS A 14 -6.71 19.25 -10.28
C LYS A 14 -8.02 19.65 -9.61
N LYS A 15 -8.60 18.76 -8.82
CA LYS A 15 -9.88 19.03 -8.14
C LYS A 15 -9.72 19.90 -6.90
N THR A 16 -8.68 19.67 -6.11
CA THR A 16 -8.49 20.31 -4.82
C THR A 16 -7.33 21.29 -4.80
N ASP A 17 -6.53 21.32 -5.86
CA ASP A 17 -5.32 22.13 -5.98
C ASP A 17 -4.30 21.82 -4.87
N ARG A 18 -4.38 20.63 -4.28
CA ARG A 18 -3.48 20.18 -3.21
C ARG A 18 -2.45 19.21 -3.75
N GLN A 19 -1.26 19.25 -3.18
CA GLN A 19 -0.22 18.27 -3.45
C GLN A 19 -0.61 16.93 -2.82
N VAL A 20 -0.59 15.87 -3.65
CA VAL A 20 -0.84 14.50 -3.18
C VAL A 20 0.50 13.77 -3.17
N THR A 21 0.93 13.34 -1.99
CA THR A 21 2.18 12.60 -1.83
C THR A 21 1.93 11.29 -1.09
N GLY A 22 2.60 10.24 -1.53
CA GLY A 22 2.46 8.93 -0.91
C GLY A 22 3.12 7.87 -1.77
N PHE A 23 2.64 6.65 -1.61
CA PHE A 23 3.18 5.50 -2.32
C PHE A 23 2.03 4.64 -2.85
N ARG A 24 2.26 4.02 -4.00
CA ARG A 24 1.38 2.98 -4.52
C ARG A 24 2.04 1.64 -4.26
N PHE A 25 1.40 0.83 -3.44
CA PHE A 25 1.87 -0.51 -3.15
C PHE A 25 1.25 -1.47 -4.16
N HIS A 26 2.10 -2.16 -4.91
CA HIS A 26 1.67 -3.22 -5.81
C HIS A 26 1.75 -4.53 -5.03
N CYS A 27 0.59 -5.16 -4.85
CA CYS A 27 0.46 -6.32 -3.97
C CYS A 27 -0.13 -7.50 -4.72
N VAL A 28 0.20 -8.71 -4.26
CA VAL A 28 -0.39 -9.94 -4.76
C VAL A 28 -1.05 -10.70 -3.62
N GLU A 29 -2.10 -11.44 -3.93
CA GLU A 29 -2.87 -12.19 -2.95
C GLU A 29 -3.47 -13.43 -3.58
N ASP A 30 -3.42 -14.54 -2.88
CA ASP A 30 -4.15 -15.74 -3.26
C ASP A 30 -5.61 -15.57 -2.89
N ARG A 31 -6.49 -15.88 -3.84
CA ARG A 31 -7.95 -15.83 -3.60
C ARG A 31 -8.58 -17.13 -4.05
N PRO A 32 -9.49 -17.73 -3.23
CA PRO A 32 -10.13 -19.00 -3.57
C PRO A 32 -10.93 -18.96 -4.88
N SER A 33 -11.40 -17.77 -5.29
CA SER A 33 -12.17 -17.61 -6.52
C SER A 33 -11.34 -17.68 -7.79
N LEU A 34 -10.00 -17.64 -7.68
CA LEU A 34 -9.12 -17.70 -8.85
C LEU A 34 -9.00 -19.12 -9.37
N VAL A 35 -9.05 -19.26 -10.70
CA VAL A 35 -8.79 -20.53 -11.37
C VAL A 35 -7.30 -20.89 -11.29
N GLY A 36 -6.44 -19.87 -11.31
CA GLY A 36 -4.99 -20.02 -11.20
C GLY A 36 -4.34 -18.66 -11.01
N GLY A 37 -3.05 -18.66 -10.62
CA GLY A 37 -2.30 -17.44 -10.41
C GLY A 37 -2.65 -16.72 -9.12
N VAL A 38 -2.41 -15.41 -9.09
CA VAL A 38 -2.66 -14.55 -7.93
C VAL A 38 -3.43 -13.31 -8.34
N ALA A 39 -4.21 -12.76 -7.42
CA ALA A 39 -4.84 -11.46 -7.62
C ALA A 39 -3.78 -10.36 -7.46
N VAL A 40 -3.88 -9.32 -8.26
CA VAL A 40 -2.96 -8.18 -8.23
C VAL A 40 -3.76 -6.93 -7.89
N ASP A 41 -3.33 -6.23 -6.84
CA ASP A 41 -3.98 -4.99 -6.40
C ASP A 41 -2.97 -3.86 -6.32
N GLN A 42 -3.43 -2.64 -6.59
CA GLN A 42 -2.64 -1.43 -6.40
C GLN A 42 -3.33 -0.60 -5.31
N ILE A 43 -2.59 -0.26 -4.27
CA ILE A 43 -3.14 0.40 -3.10
C ILE A 43 -2.35 1.68 -2.85
N PHE A 44 -3.05 2.82 -2.85
CA PHE A 44 -2.43 4.09 -2.50
C PHE A 44 -2.38 4.25 -0.99
N VAL A 45 -1.19 4.54 -0.47
CA VAL A 45 -0.96 4.78 0.95
C VAL A 45 -0.32 6.16 1.10
N GLY A 46 -0.98 7.05 1.83
CA GLY A 46 -0.46 8.39 2.07
C GLY A 46 0.87 8.36 2.82
N SER A 47 1.66 9.41 2.67
CA SER A 47 3.01 9.49 3.22
C SER A 47 3.07 9.23 4.73
N GLU A 48 2.11 9.74 5.48
CA GLU A 48 2.09 9.56 6.94
C GLU A 48 1.88 8.10 7.35
N LYS A 49 0.94 7.42 6.69
CA LYS A 49 0.66 6.01 6.97
C LYS A 49 1.78 5.11 6.49
N ALA A 50 2.37 5.45 5.33
CA ALA A 50 3.53 4.74 4.83
C ALA A 50 4.73 4.88 5.78
N ALA A 51 4.95 6.05 6.35
CA ALA A 51 6.03 6.28 7.32
C ALA A 51 5.91 5.35 8.52
N GLY A 52 4.69 5.13 9.02
CA GLY A 52 4.45 4.23 10.14
C GLY A 52 4.86 2.80 9.85
N VAL A 53 4.47 2.26 8.68
CA VAL A 53 4.82 0.89 8.33
C VAL A 53 6.29 0.74 7.94
N VAL A 54 6.87 1.77 7.33
CA VAL A 54 8.32 1.79 7.02
C VAL A 54 9.15 1.76 8.31
N LYS A 55 8.73 2.51 9.31
CA LYS A 55 9.40 2.52 10.62
C LYS A 55 9.41 1.11 11.24
N ALA A 56 8.35 0.34 11.06
CA ALA A 56 8.25 -1.02 11.59
C ALA A 56 9.26 -1.98 10.96
N VAL A 57 9.79 -1.67 9.77
CA VAL A 57 10.82 -2.48 9.10
C VAL A 57 12.20 -1.83 9.14
N GLY A 58 12.45 -0.96 10.10
CA GLY A 58 13.78 -0.36 10.28
C GLY A 58 14.02 0.95 9.54
N GLY A 59 12.98 1.57 9.00
CA GLY A 59 13.08 2.88 8.36
C GLY A 59 13.52 2.87 6.90
N VAL A 60 13.66 1.70 6.29
CA VAL A 60 14.06 1.56 4.88
C VAL A 60 12.88 1.06 4.07
N LEU A 61 12.42 1.86 3.12
CA LEU A 61 11.24 1.56 2.30
C LEU A 61 11.37 0.22 1.56
N ASP A 62 12.55 -0.08 1.01
CA ASP A 62 12.78 -1.31 0.26
C ASP A 62 12.59 -2.57 1.09
N GLN A 63 12.69 -2.47 2.40
CA GLN A 63 12.48 -3.60 3.31
C GLN A 63 11.03 -4.06 3.37
N LEU A 64 10.10 -3.27 2.84
CA LEU A 64 8.70 -3.67 2.71
C LEU A 64 8.46 -4.66 1.56
N ILE A 65 9.36 -4.69 0.57
CA ILE A 65 9.20 -5.60 -0.57
C ILE A 65 9.31 -7.05 -0.09
N GLY A 66 8.32 -7.86 -0.44
CA GLY A 66 8.25 -9.24 0.00
C GLY A 66 7.56 -9.46 1.33
N ARG A 67 7.21 -8.39 2.05
CA ARG A 67 6.52 -8.49 3.34
C ARG A 67 5.02 -8.64 3.14
N ASP A 68 4.39 -9.34 4.05
CA ASP A 68 2.94 -9.53 4.07
C ASP A 68 2.31 -8.43 4.92
N ILE A 69 1.27 -7.80 4.40
CA ILE A 69 0.60 -6.69 5.08
C ILE A 69 -0.91 -6.91 5.12
N ARG A 70 -1.55 -6.23 6.06
CA ARG A 70 -3.00 -6.13 6.16
C ARG A 70 -3.38 -4.66 5.98
N ILE A 71 -4.37 -4.42 5.10
CA ILE A 71 -4.88 -3.08 4.84
C ILE A 71 -6.23 -2.95 5.52
N TYR A 72 -6.43 -1.85 6.25
CA TYR A 72 -7.72 -1.51 6.84
C TYR A 72 -8.29 -0.34 6.05
N TYR A 73 -9.53 -0.48 5.62
CA TYR A 73 -10.23 0.53 4.82
C TYR A 73 -11.25 1.26 5.66
N ASN A 74 -11.45 2.55 5.37
CA ASN A 74 -12.53 3.31 5.96
C ASN A 74 -13.85 3.02 5.21
N ARG A 75 -14.94 3.59 5.68
CA ARG A 75 -16.28 3.37 5.08
C ARG A 75 -16.38 3.89 3.64
N TYR A 76 -15.45 4.72 3.20
CA TYR A 76 -15.44 5.29 1.85
C TYR A 76 -14.49 4.56 0.91
N GLY A 77 -13.90 3.45 1.34
CA GLY A 77 -12.97 2.67 0.53
C GLY A 77 -11.54 3.17 0.51
N GLY A 78 -11.23 4.23 1.23
CA GLY A 78 -9.85 4.72 1.37
C GLY A 78 -9.08 3.93 2.42
N VAL A 79 -7.76 3.94 2.33
CA VAL A 79 -6.89 3.26 3.29
C VAL A 79 -6.88 4.02 4.61
N GLU A 80 -7.30 3.37 5.68
CA GLU A 80 -7.26 3.92 7.02
C GLU A 80 -5.96 3.58 7.74
N ASP A 81 -5.48 2.35 7.58
CA ASP A 81 -4.25 1.90 8.23
C ASP A 81 -3.62 0.74 7.46
N VAL A 82 -2.31 0.57 7.66
CA VAL A 82 -1.53 -0.53 7.09
C VAL A 82 -0.73 -1.16 8.22
N GLU A 83 -0.81 -2.48 8.33
CA GLU A 83 -0.16 -3.24 9.40
C GLU A 83 0.68 -4.36 8.80
N LEU A 84 1.88 -4.58 9.35
CA LEU A 84 2.67 -5.75 9.00
C LEU A 84 2.02 -6.98 9.61
N LYS A 85 1.82 -7.99 8.78
CA LYS A 85 1.17 -9.23 9.17
C LYS A 85 2.15 -10.27 9.69
N ASP A 86 3.41 -10.17 9.29
CA ASP A 86 4.47 -11.12 9.66
C ASP A 86 5.40 -10.60 10.78
#